data_eb255e1c5b9f71324f1fba288b858b3e
#
_entry.id   eb255e1c5b9f71324f1fba288b858b3e
#
_cell.length_a   1.000
_cell.length_b   1.000
_cell.length_c   1.000
_cell.angle_alpha   90.00
_cell.angle_beta   90.00
_cell.angle_gamma   90.00
#
_symmetry.space_group_name_H-M   'P 1'
#
loop_
_entity.id
_entity.type
_entity.pdbx_description
1 polymer ?
#
loop_
_entity_poly.entity_id
_entity_poly.type
_entity_poly.pdbx_seq_one_letter_code
_entity_poly.pdbx_strand_id
1 'polypeptide(L)'
;MLYMLTGSMAANLYAMPRMTRDLDLVVAVSAKNLELFPALFPEEHYYLSLEAALVAVQDFSCFNLIHLATMIKIDIMVRKPEAYRVHEFSRRQLHKINDHPIWVVSKEDLILSKLEWARHSLSERQLGDVRNLLSTECDFEYLNTWAKHLHLTDILTRVTA
;
A
#
# COMPACT_ATOMS: atom_id res chain seq x y z
N MET A 1 5.96 -13.20 -8.68
CA MET A 1 6.19 -12.16 -7.65
C MET A 1 4.91 -11.97 -6.85
N LEU A 2 4.99 -11.92 -5.52
CA LEU A 2 3.83 -11.64 -4.66
C LEU A 2 3.70 -10.12 -4.48
N TYR A 3 2.48 -9.62 -4.56
CA TYR A 3 2.17 -8.19 -4.42
C TYR A 3 0.88 -7.97 -3.62
N MET A 4 0.67 -6.72 -3.22
CA MET A 4 -0.52 -6.24 -2.53
C MET A 4 -0.78 -4.79 -2.92
N LEU A 5 -1.96 -4.52 -3.49
CA LEU A 5 -2.44 -3.15 -3.73
C LEU A 5 -2.74 -2.48 -2.40
N THR A 6 -2.30 -1.24 -2.22
CA THR A 6 -2.50 -0.45 -1.01
C THR A 6 -2.86 1.00 -1.36
N GLY A 7 -2.67 1.93 -0.45
CA GLY A 7 -2.85 3.36 -0.68
C GLY A 7 -4.28 3.78 -0.99
N SER A 8 -4.41 4.83 -1.79
CA SER A 8 -5.72 5.44 -2.08
C SER A 8 -6.59 4.59 -3.00
N MET A 9 -5.98 3.83 -3.93
CA MET A 9 -6.74 2.90 -4.79
C MET A 9 -7.35 1.77 -3.98
N ALA A 10 -6.63 1.20 -3.01
CA ALA A 10 -7.17 0.20 -2.11
C ALA A 10 -8.32 0.77 -1.25
N ALA A 11 -8.18 2.01 -0.75
CA ALA A 11 -9.23 2.67 0.02
C ALA A 11 -10.55 2.81 -0.75
N ASN A 12 -10.48 3.07 -2.07
CA ASN A 12 -11.65 3.18 -2.94
C ASN A 12 -12.45 1.88 -3.08
N LEU A 13 -11.87 0.73 -2.72
CA LEU A 13 -12.59 -0.56 -2.72
C LEU A 13 -13.38 -0.81 -1.44
N TYR A 14 -13.04 -0.09 -0.35
CA TYR A 14 -13.61 -0.33 0.98
C TYR A 14 -14.60 0.74 1.44
N ALA A 15 -14.48 1.97 0.90
CA ALA A 15 -15.26 3.11 1.37
C ALA A 15 -15.61 4.06 0.22
N MET A 16 -16.12 5.25 0.52
CA MET A 16 -16.48 6.25 -0.50
C MET A 16 -15.27 6.57 -1.37
N PRO A 17 -15.33 6.31 -2.68
CA PRO A 17 -14.19 6.50 -3.55
C PRO A 17 -13.86 7.98 -3.78
N ARG A 18 -12.59 8.29 -3.92
CA ARG A 18 -12.08 9.58 -4.35
C ARG A 18 -11.09 9.45 -5.51
N MET A 19 -10.92 10.53 -6.25
CA MET A 19 -9.95 10.53 -7.34
C MET A 19 -8.52 10.36 -6.82
N THR A 20 -7.79 9.45 -7.46
CA THR A 20 -6.35 9.24 -7.26
C THR A 20 -5.71 8.93 -8.61
N ARG A 21 -4.45 9.30 -8.78
CA ARG A 21 -3.68 9.07 -10.02
C ARG A 21 -2.58 8.04 -9.83
N ASP A 22 -2.19 7.79 -8.58
CA ASP A 22 -1.09 6.91 -8.27
C ASP A 22 -1.60 5.54 -7.87
N LEU A 23 -0.88 4.50 -8.27
CA LEU A 23 -1.07 3.13 -7.81
C LEU A 23 0.04 2.81 -6.80
N ASP A 24 -0.35 2.38 -5.62
CA ASP A 24 0.57 2.01 -4.55
C ASP A 24 0.59 0.49 -4.40
N LEU A 25 1.74 -0.14 -4.62
CA LEU A 25 1.92 -1.59 -4.49
C LEU A 25 2.99 -1.91 -3.44
N VAL A 26 2.70 -2.84 -2.54
CA VAL A 26 3.72 -3.52 -1.74
C VAL A 26 4.10 -4.81 -2.42
N VAL A 27 5.40 -5.07 -2.61
CA VAL A 27 5.90 -6.26 -3.29
C VAL A 27 6.89 -7.03 -2.42
N ALA A 28 6.78 -8.36 -2.43
CA ALA A 28 7.80 -9.23 -1.88
C ALA A 28 8.74 -9.63 -3.01
N VAL A 29 9.83 -8.89 -3.17
CA VAL A 29 10.78 -8.99 -4.28
C VAL A 29 12.21 -9.09 -3.75
N SER A 30 13.06 -9.83 -4.47
CA SER A 30 14.50 -9.91 -4.24
C SER A 30 15.27 -9.35 -5.43
N ALA A 31 16.56 -9.08 -5.28
CA ALA A 31 17.43 -8.65 -6.40
C ALA A 31 17.34 -9.60 -7.61
N LYS A 32 17.27 -10.92 -7.37
CA LYS A 32 17.10 -11.91 -8.44
C LYS A 32 15.77 -11.75 -9.19
N ASN A 33 14.70 -11.32 -8.52
CA ASN A 33 13.42 -11.10 -9.21
C ASN A 33 13.46 -9.87 -10.12
N LEU A 34 14.31 -8.87 -9.83
CA LEU A 34 14.46 -7.68 -10.67
C LEU A 34 15.04 -7.98 -12.05
N GLU A 35 15.78 -9.07 -12.20
CA GLU A 35 16.30 -9.51 -13.52
C GLU A 35 15.17 -9.79 -14.52
N LEU A 36 13.96 -10.09 -14.05
CA LEU A 36 12.79 -10.33 -14.88
C LEU A 36 12.04 -9.06 -15.27
N PHE A 37 12.32 -7.92 -14.61
CA PHE A 37 11.55 -6.69 -14.80
C PHE A 37 11.64 -6.12 -16.23
N PRO A 38 12.79 -6.11 -16.91
CA PRO A 38 12.85 -5.62 -18.30
C PRO A 38 11.95 -6.42 -19.25
N ALA A 39 11.79 -7.73 -19.02
CA ALA A 39 10.91 -8.57 -19.82
C ALA A 39 9.42 -8.36 -19.47
N LEU A 40 9.11 -8.06 -18.20
CA LEU A 40 7.74 -7.79 -17.73
C LEU A 40 7.29 -6.36 -18.04
N PHE A 41 8.22 -5.41 -18.07
CA PHE A 41 8.00 -3.99 -18.26
C PHE A 41 8.93 -3.43 -19.34
N PRO A 42 8.64 -3.70 -20.62
CA PRO A 42 9.45 -3.24 -21.74
C PRO A 42 9.59 -1.72 -21.76
N GLU A 43 10.78 -1.19 -22.09
CA GLU A 43 11.09 0.25 -22.13
C GLU A 43 10.22 1.05 -23.10
N GLU A 44 9.68 0.39 -24.14
CA GLU A 44 8.73 1.02 -25.09
C GLU A 44 7.42 1.44 -24.42
N HIS A 45 7.05 0.77 -23.33
CA HIS A 45 5.77 1.00 -22.63
C HIS A 45 5.93 1.52 -21.23
N TYR A 46 7.09 1.31 -20.59
CA TYR A 46 7.31 1.63 -19.20
C TYR A 46 8.66 2.33 -18.99
N TYR A 47 8.67 3.32 -18.11
CA TYR A 47 9.90 3.86 -17.55
C TYR A 47 10.18 3.19 -16.20
N LEU A 48 11.35 2.59 -16.06
CA LEU A 48 11.84 1.94 -14.86
C LEU A 48 13.34 2.13 -14.72
N SER A 49 13.81 2.68 -13.59
CA SER A 49 15.22 2.66 -13.23
C SER A 49 15.57 1.36 -12.48
N LEU A 50 16.26 0.44 -13.11
CA LEU A 50 16.74 -0.80 -12.48
C LEU A 50 17.71 -0.52 -11.33
N GLU A 51 18.54 0.51 -11.45
CA GLU A 51 19.47 0.94 -10.41
C GLU A 51 18.69 1.38 -9.15
N ALA A 52 17.68 2.25 -9.30
CA ALA A 52 16.82 2.67 -8.20
C ALA A 52 16.06 1.48 -7.59
N ALA A 53 15.61 0.53 -8.42
CA ALA A 53 14.93 -0.68 -7.95
C ALA A 53 15.87 -1.59 -7.15
N LEU A 54 17.13 -1.75 -7.56
CA LEU A 54 18.14 -2.52 -6.82
C LEU A 54 18.43 -1.89 -5.44
N VAL A 55 18.62 -0.57 -5.40
CA VAL A 55 18.80 0.16 -4.12
C VAL A 55 17.56 -0.02 -3.23
N ALA A 56 16.36 0.14 -3.81
CA ALA A 56 15.12 -0.01 -3.04
C ALA A 56 14.95 -1.42 -2.46
N VAL A 57 15.39 -2.47 -3.16
CA VAL A 57 15.35 -3.85 -2.64
C VAL A 57 16.33 -4.04 -1.49
N GLN A 58 17.52 -3.43 -1.55
CA GLN A 58 18.52 -3.50 -0.47
C GLN A 58 18.04 -2.76 0.78
N ASP A 59 17.43 -1.59 0.61
CA ASP A 59 17.05 -0.68 1.70
C ASP A 59 15.59 -0.85 2.15
N PHE A 60 14.84 -1.81 1.58
CA PHE A 60 13.40 -1.98 1.82
C PHE A 60 12.62 -0.66 1.64
N SER A 61 12.98 0.10 0.61
CA SER A 61 12.40 1.40 0.28
C SER A 61 11.43 1.33 -0.90
N CYS A 62 11.26 2.42 -1.65
CA CYS A 62 10.32 2.54 -2.76
C CYS A 62 11.05 2.89 -4.05
N PHE A 63 10.57 2.38 -5.17
CA PHE A 63 10.93 2.81 -6.52
C PHE A 63 9.68 2.99 -7.38
N ASN A 64 9.82 3.66 -8.52
CA ASN A 64 8.69 3.99 -9.37
C ASN A 64 8.75 3.23 -10.69
N LEU A 65 7.55 2.86 -11.17
CA LEU A 65 7.30 2.39 -12.52
C LEU A 65 6.26 3.34 -13.14
N ILE A 66 6.52 3.85 -14.36
CA ILE A 66 5.60 4.75 -15.05
C ILE A 66 5.16 4.10 -16.36
N HIS A 67 3.85 3.96 -16.55
CA HIS A 67 3.29 3.54 -17.84
C HIS A 67 3.25 4.74 -18.79
N LEU A 68 4.06 4.72 -19.85
CA LEU A 68 4.33 5.89 -20.69
C LEU A 68 3.10 6.40 -21.44
N ALA A 69 2.25 5.51 -21.95
CA ALA A 69 1.09 5.92 -22.75
C ALA A 69 0.01 6.64 -21.91
N THR A 70 -0.13 6.28 -20.62
CA THR A 70 -1.16 6.86 -19.72
C THR A 70 -0.58 7.81 -18.68
N MET A 71 0.73 7.88 -18.57
CA MET A 71 1.47 8.61 -17.51
C MET A 71 1.02 8.21 -16.09
N ILE A 72 0.50 6.99 -15.92
CA ILE A 72 0.18 6.44 -14.61
C ILE A 72 1.47 6.06 -13.91
N LYS A 73 1.65 6.64 -12.72
CA LYS A 73 2.76 6.30 -11.83
C LYS A 73 2.35 5.17 -10.88
N ILE A 74 3.22 4.18 -10.75
CA ILE A 74 3.08 3.06 -9.85
C ILE A 74 4.23 3.14 -8.84
N ASP A 75 3.89 3.39 -7.58
CA ASP A 75 4.82 3.40 -6.46
C ASP A 75 4.98 1.97 -5.93
N ILE A 76 6.15 1.39 -6.12
CA ILE A 76 6.46 0.02 -5.73
C ILE A 76 7.27 0.04 -4.45
N MET A 77 6.62 -0.28 -3.34
CA MET A 77 7.23 -0.36 -2.02
C MET A 77 7.72 -1.79 -1.78
N VAL A 78 8.98 -1.96 -1.47
CA VAL A 78 9.53 -3.27 -1.10
C VAL A 78 9.03 -3.64 0.30
N ARG A 79 8.40 -4.83 0.42
CA ARG A 79 7.88 -5.31 1.70
C ARG A 79 9.00 -5.41 2.74
N LYS A 80 8.88 -4.65 3.79
CA LYS A 80 9.82 -4.64 4.91
C LYS A 80 9.77 -5.95 5.71
N PRO A 81 10.86 -6.34 6.38
CA PRO A 81 10.95 -7.61 7.14
C PRO A 81 10.31 -7.56 8.53
N GLU A 82 9.89 -6.39 9.04
CA GLU A 82 9.30 -6.23 10.36
C GLU A 82 8.04 -7.10 10.52
N ALA A 83 7.86 -7.67 11.71
CA ALA A 83 6.81 -8.64 12.00
C ALA A 83 5.41 -8.17 11.57
N TYR A 84 5.07 -6.89 11.85
CA TYR A 84 3.79 -6.34 11.41
C TYR A 84 3.68 -6.27 9.88
N ARG A 85 4.71 -5.85 9.15
CA ARG A 85 4.68 -5.74 7.69
C ARG A 85 4.57 -7.10 7.00
N VAL A 86 5.15 -8.15 7.60
CA VAL A 86 4.97 -9.53 7.16
C VAL A 86 3.54 -10.01 7.45
N HIS A 87 3.00 -9.68 8.62
CA HIS A 87 1.63 -10.02 9.02
C HIS A 87 0.60 -9.32 8.13
N GLU A 88 0.68 -7.99 7.96
CA GLU A 88 -0.13 -7.18 7.05
C GLU A 88 -0.17 -7.81 5.63
N PHE A 89 0.98 -8.13 5.09
CA PHE A 89 1.10 -8.71 3.75
C PHE A 89 0.48 -10.12 3.66
N SER A 90 0.53 -10.91 4.73
CA SER A 90 -0.09 -12.25 4.79
C SER A 90 -1.62 -12.20 4.82
N ARG A 91 -2.19 -11.11 5.36
CA ARG A 91 -3.64 -10.87 5.49
C ARG A 91 -4.28 -10.25 4.24
N ARG A 92 -3.50 -9.98 3.18
CA ARG A 92 -4.06 -9.43 1.94
C ARG A 92 -5.21 -10.28 1.42
N GLN A 93 -6.20 -9.64 0.85
CA GLN A 93 -7.44 -10.24 0.40
C GLN A 93 -7.50 -10.24 -1.14
N LEU A 94 -8.14 -11.25 -1.72
CA LEU A 94 -8.34 -11.33 -3.15
C LEU A 94 -9.64 -10.61 -3.52
N HIS A 95 -9.53 -9.53 -4.27
CA HIS A 95 -10.66 -8.79 -4.84
C HIS A 95 -10.72 -8.99 -6.35
N LYS A 96 -11.86 -8.68 -6.96
CA LYS A 96 -12.02 -8.66 -8.43
C LYS A 96 -12.33 -7.23 -8.89
N ILE A 97 -11.58 -6.76 -9.88
CA ILE A 97 -11.85 -5.49 -10.59
C ILE A 97 -11.99 -5.84 -12.07
N ASN A 98 -13.16 -5.60 -12.66
CA ASN A 98 -13.46 -5.97 -14.05
C ASN A 98 -13.05 -7.43 -14.36
N ASP A 99 -13.45 -8.37 -13.48
CA ASP A 99 -13.13 -9.81 -13.54
C ASP A 99 -11.66 -10.19 -13.37
N HIS A 100 -10.75 -9.24 -13.20
CA HIS A 100 -9.34 -9.51 -12.90
C HIS A 100 -9.13 -9.67 -11.39
N PRO A 101 -8.52 -10.79 -10.93
CA PRO A 101 -8.20 -10.98 -9.52
C PRO A 101 -7.02 -10.10 -9.12
N ILE A 102 -7.17 -9.37 -8.02
CA ILE A 102 -6.17 -8.45 -7.48
C ILE A 102 -6.01 -8.69 -5.99
N TRP A 103 -4.77 -8.82 -5.51
CA TRP A 103 -4.48 -8.87 -4.10
C TRP A 103 -4.46 -7.46 -3.51
N VAL A 104 -5.26 -7.23 -2.47
CA VAL A 104 -5.46 -5.93 -1.83
C VAL A 104 -5.17 -6.05 -0.34
N VAL A 105 -4.56 -5.04 0.25
CA VAL A 105 -4.38 -4.94 1.71
C VAL A 105 -5.73 -5.07 2.41
N SER A 106 -5.79 -5.72 3.58
CA SER A 106 -7.03 -5.73 4.36
C SER A 106 -7.40 -4.31 4.80
N LYS A 107 -8.67 -4.06 5.02
CA LYS A 107 -9.17 -2.73 5.38
C LYS A 107 -8.54 -2.21 6.67
N GLU A 108 -8.47 -3.05 7.69
CA GLU A 108 -7.88 -2.71 8.98
C GLU A 108 -6.40 -2.40 8.88
N ASP A 109 -5.65 -3.20 8.10
CA ASP A 109 -4.24 -2.97 7.88
C ASP A 109 -4.00 -1.70 7.05
N LEU A 110 -4.89 -1.37 6.11
CA LEU A 110 -4.85 -0.10 5.38
C LEU A 110 -5.07 1.10 6.32
N ILE A 111 -6.02 1.00 7.26
CA ILE A 111 -6.25 2.02 8.28
C ILE A 111 -4.99 2.25 9.11
N LEU A 112 -4.39 1.17 9.62
CA LEU A 112 -3.17 1.25 10.44
C LEU A 112 -1.99 1.86 9.65
N SER A 113 -1.81 1.48 8.39
CA SER A 113 -0.78 2.04 7.51
C SER A 113 -1.00 3.54 7.24
N LYS A 114 -2.25 3.98 7.02
CA LYS A 114 -2.57 5.40 6.85
C LYS A 114 -2.39 6.21 8.13
N LEU A 115 -2.70 5.65 9.30
CA LEU A 115 -2.44 6.28 10.60
C LEU A 115 -0.93 6.46 10.84
N GLU A 116 -0.13 5.46 10.50
CA GLU A 116 1.33 5.54 10.61
C GLU A 116 1.91 6.66 9.75
N TRP A 117 1.45 6.78 8.50
CA TRP A 117 1.80 7.91 7.62
C TRP A 117 1.36 9.26 8.19
N ALA A 118 0.13 9.34 8.69
CA ALA A 118 -0.41 10.57 9.25
C ALA A 118 0.32 11.02 10.52
N ARG A 119 0.82 10.06 11.33
CA ARG A 119 1.57 10.36 12.56
C ARG A 119 2.78 11.25 12.32
N HIS A 120 3.48 11.05 11.20
CA HIS A 120 4.69 11.81 10.87
C HIS A 120 4.41 13.08 10.07
N SER A 121 3.38 13.06 9.22
CA SER A 121 3.09 14.15 8.27
C SER A 121 1.95 15.06 8.72
N LEU A 122 1.16 14.69 9.74
CA LEU A 122 -0.10 15.32 10.15
C LEU A 122 -1.04 15.59 8.95
N SER A 123 -0.99 14.70 7.95
CA SER A 123 -1.72 14.84 6.70
C SER A 123 -3.22 14.70 6.91
N GLU A 124 -3.98 15.81 6.85
CA GLU A 124 -5.45 15.79 6.92
C GLU A 124 -6.07 14.90 5.83
N ARG A 125 -5.40 14.76 4.69
CA ARG A 125 -5.84 13.84 3.62
C ARG A 125 -5.82 12.39 4.09
N GLN A 126 -4.75 11.95 4.78
CA GLN A 126 -4.66 10.58 5.31
C GLN A 126 -5.66 10.36 6.44
N LEU A 127 -5.84 11.34 7.33
CA LEU A 127 -6.86 11.27 8.39
C LEU A 127 -8.27 11.25 7.82
N GLY A 128 -8.54 11.99 6.75
CA GLY A 128 -9.80 11.95 6.01
C GLY A 128 -10.08 10.57 5.40
N ASP A 129 -9.08 9.96 4.78
CA ASP A 129 -9.18 8.59 4.26
C ASP A 129 -9.48 7.58 5.40
N VAL A 130 -8.83 7.74 6.55
CA VAL A 130 -9.08 6.87 7.73
C VAL A 130 -10.51 7.02 8.23
N ARG A 131 -11.02 8.27 8.40
CA ARG A 131 -12.42 8.50 8.81
C ARG A 131 -13.40 7.86 7.83
N ASN A 132 -13.13 7.98 6.54
CA ASN A 132 -13.95 7.37 5.49
C ASN A 132 -13.94 5.83 5.57
N LEU A 133 -12.78 5.20 5.81
CA LEU A 133 -12.69 3.76 6.01
C LEU A 133 -13.41 3.30 7.28
N LEU A 134 -13.31 4.05 8.37
CA LEU A 134 -13.98 3.77 9.65
C LEU A 134 -15.50 3.97 9.61
N SER A 135 -16.04 4.69 8.61
CA SER A 135 -17.49 4.86 8.44
C SER A 135 -18.22 3.59 7.98
N THR A 136 -17.49 2.58 7.59
CA THR A 136 -18.01 1.25 7.22
C THR A 136 -17.56 0.22 8.27
N GLU A 137 -18.21 -0.95 8.31
CA GLU A 137 -17.92 -2.02 9.29
C GLU A 137 -16.42 -2.34 9.38
N CYS A 138 -15.86 -2.35 10.61
CA CYS A 138 -14.46 -2.61 10.90
C CYS A 138 -14.30 -3.54 12.10
N ASP A 139 -13.24 -4.34 12.09
CA ASP A 139 -12.79 -5.08 13.28
C ASP A 139 -12.02 -4.15 14.23
N PHE A 140 -12.73 -3.53 15.16
CA PHE A 140 -12.14 -2.62 16.15
C PHE A 140 -11.26 -3.34 17.17
N GLU A 141 -11.48 -4.62 17.44
CA GLU A 141 -10.63 -5.40 18.34
C GLU A 141 -9.23 -5.55 17.72
N TYR A 142 -9.20 -5.94 16.45
CA TYR A 142 -7.96 -6.00 15.68
C TYR A 142 -7.26 -4.64 15.58
N LEU A 143 -8.00 -3.59 15.23
CA LEU A 143 -7.47 -2.22 15.12
C LEU A 143 -6.83 -1.75 16.42
N ASN A 144 -7.53 -1.90 17.57
CA ASN A 144 -7.02 -1.47 18.86
C ASN A 144 -5.77 -2.27 19.28
N THR A 145 -5.78 -3.58 19.05
CA THR A 145 -4.65 -4.45 19.35
C THR A 145 -3.39 -4.01 18.60
N TRP A 146 -3.49 -3.84 17.29
CA TRP A 146 -2.34 -3.44 16.47
C TRP A 146 -1.99 -1.96 16.62
N ALA A 147 -2.95 -1.07 16.81
CA ALA A 147 -2.67 0.33 17.12
C ALA A 147 -1.81 0.48 18.40
N LYS A 148 -2.06 -0.35 19.41
CA LYS A 148 -1.24 -0.37 20.63
C LYS A 148 0.19 -0.85 20.33
N HIS A 149 0.35 -1.94 19.57
CA HIS A 149 1.67 -2.48 19.20
C HIS A 149 2.48 -1.51 18.32
N LEU A 150 1.81 -0.74 17.47
CA LEU A 150 2.41 0.22 16.56
C LEU A 150 2.53 1.64 17.12
N HIS A 151 2.13 1.84 18.39
CA HIS A 151 2.08 3.17 19.04
C HIS A 151 1.22 4.19 18.27
N LEU A 152 0.05 3.75 17.78
CA LEU A 152 -0.91 4.55 17.01
C LEU A 152 -2.20 4.83 17.80
N THR A 153 -2.28 4.45 19.09
CA THR A 153 -3.51 4.57 19.89
C THR A 153 -4.03 6.00 19.93
N ASP A 154 -3.15 6.98 20.17
CA ASP A 154 -3.56 8.40 20.32
C ASP A 154 -4.16 8.95 19.02
N ILE A 155 -3.51 8.65 17.86
CA ILE A 155 -4.01 9.12 16.57
C ILE A 155 -5.28 8.37 16.16
N LEU A 156 -5.42 7.07 16.49
CA LEU A 156 -6.65 6.31 16.26
C LEU A 156 -7.79 6.90 17.10
N THR A 157 -7.59 7.15 18.39
CA THR A 157 -8.59 7.78 19.25
C THR A 157 -9.03 9.14 18.72
N ARG A 158 -8.08 9.96 18.26
CA ARG A 158 -8.38 11.29 17.68
C ARG A 158 -9.27 11.24 16.44
N VAL A 159 -9.17 10.19 15.61
CA VAL A 159 -9.98 10.09 14.38
C VAL A 159 -11.31 9.39 14.61
N THR A 160 -11.48 8.68 15.74
CA THR A 160 -12.74 8.03 16.14
C THR A 160 -13.59 8.89 17.07
N ALA A 161 -13.03 9.95 17.68
CA ALA A 161 -13.76 10.93 18.51
C ALA A 161 -14.57 11.89 17.63
#